data_c715d7e8a996022c017c417219f3281e
#
_entry.id   c715d7e8a996022c017c417219f3281e
#
_cell.length_a   1.000
_cell.length_b   1.000
_cell.length_c   1.000
_cell.angle_alpha   90.00
_cell.angle_beta   90.00
_cell.angle_gamma   90.00
#
_symmetry.space_group_name_H-M   'P 1'
#
loop_
_entity.id
_entity.type
_entity.pdbx_description
1 polymer ?
#
loop_
_entity_poly.entity_id
_entity_poly.type
_entity_poly.pdbx_seq_one_letter_code
_entity_poly.pdbx_strand_id
1 'polypeptide(L)'
;MKSNGKNTAFAKLLEYEKRSQKYTPGERSGGGPSREWSGVTFALGESRLACNIDRVTEILPVPQSTPVPGAKPWILGLANIRGALLTVVDLAWFLTGDRSPVTARSRLLSTTLNKAPIGLLIDEVLGQRHFLDSDAAAVELPEESPLSDIVSKQHSVGAETWAEVDLDRLFNSAEFLNGSAE
;
A
#
# COMPACT_ATOMS: atom_id res chain seq x y z
N MET A 1 -14.90 53.19 -16.52
CA MET A 1 -13.51 52.69 -16.55
C MET A 1 -13.33 51.81 -15.30
N LYS A 2 -12.94 50.57 -15.29
CA LYS A 2 -12.44 49.56 -16.22
C LYS A 2 -12.74 48.18 -15.58
N SER A 3 -13.45 47.32 -16.30
CA SER A 3 -13.54 45.91 -16.00
C SER A 3 -12.41 45.23 -16.78
N ASN A 4 -11.40 44.70 -16.13
CA ASN A 4 -10.35 43.90 -16.83
C ASN A 4 -9.60 42.88 -15.96
N GLY A 5 -10.24 42.31 -14.94
CA GLY A 5 -9.61 41.31 -14.08
C GLY A 5 -10.07 39.84 -14.26
N LYS A 6 -11.16 39.61 -15.01
CA LYS A 6 -11.79 38.27 -15.08
C LYS A 6 -11.31 37.37 -16.22
N ASN A 7 -10.49 37.89 -17.16
CA ASN A 7 -10.11 37.12 -18.35
C ASN A 7 -8.77 36.38 -18.24
N THR A 8 -7.94 36.74 -17.26
CA THR A 8 -6.56 36.17 -17.14
C THR A 8 -6.52 34.77 -16.52
N ALA A 9 -7.39 34.52 -15.55
CA ALA A 9 -7.43 33.21 -14.89
C ALA A 9 -8.03 32.13 -15.80
N PHE A 10 -9.11 32.47 -16.52
CA PHE A 10 -9.74 31.55 -17.46
C PHE A 10 -8.85 31.28 -18.69
N ALA A 11 -8.15 32.28 -19.18
CA ALA A 11 -7.18 32.13 -20.27
C ALA A 11 -6.01 31.19 -19.86
N LYS A 12 -5.53 31.30 -18.62
CA LYS A 12 -4.53 30.38 -18.08
C LYS A 12 -5.05 28.95 -17.94
N LEU A 13 -6.29 28.74 -17.48
CA LEU A 13 -6.92 27.42 -17.43
C LEU A 13 -7.03 26.78 -18.81
N LEU A 14 -7.43 27.51 -19.82
CA LEU A 14 -7.48 27.01 -21.20
C LEU A 14 -6.09 26.72 -21.77
N GLU A 15 -5.07 27.47 -21.37
CA GLU A 15 -3.67 27.18 -21.73
C GLU A 15 -3.15 25.92 -21.08
N TYR A 16 -3.48 25.69 -19.79
CA TYR A 16 -3.15 24.45 -19.08
C TYR A 16 -3.87 23.25 -19.67
N GLU A 17 -5.15 23.39 -20.03
CA GLU A 17 -5.92 22.33 -20.70
C GLU A 17 -5.31 21.97 -22.06
N LYS A 18 -4.94 22.96 -22.90
CA LYS A 18 -4.24 22.71 -24.15
C LYS A 18 -2.85 22.08 -23.99
N ARG A 19 -2.13 22.42 -22.91
CA ARG A 19 -0.85 21.78 -22.56
C ARG A 19 -1.05 20.34 -22.11
N SER A 20 -2.08 20.08 -21.32
CA SER A 20 -2.44 18.74 -20.85
C SER A 20 -2.84 17.84 -22.02
N GLN A 21 -3.61 18.34 -23.00
CA GLN A 21 -3.98 17.60 -24.20
C GLN A 21 -2.82 17.35 -25.18
N LYS A 22 -1.74 18.16 -25.11
CA LYS A 22 -0.51 17.97 -25.89
C LYS A 22 0.57 17.19 -25.14
N TYR A 23 0.32 16.82 -23.89
CA TYR A 23 1.24 15.99 -23.12
C TYR A 23 1.09 14.55 -23.59
N THR A 24 1.86 14.15 -24.57
CA THR A 24 2.22 12.77 -24.84
C THR A 24 3.31 12.42 -23.83
N PRO A 25 3.11 11.44 -22.94
CA PRO A 25 4.20 10.94 -22.11
C PRO A 25 5.35 10.56 -23.05
N GLY A 26 6.54 11.12 -22.80
CA GLY A 26 7.68 10.96 -23.68
C GLY A 26 7.94 9.48 -23.95
N GLU A 27 7.98 9.11 -25.23
CA GLU A 27 8.51 7.83 -25.70
C GLU A 27 9.95 7.73 -25.21
N ARG A 28 10.17 6.99 -24.12
CA ARG A 28 11.50 6.56 -23.72
C ARG A 28 11.89 5.44 -24.70
N SER A 29 12.87 5.73 -25.52
CA SER A 29 13.45 4.80 -26.48
C SER A 29 13.92 3.52 -25.79
N GLY A 30 13.30 2.38 -26.13
CA GLY A 30 13.83 1.05 -25.83
C GLY A 30 13.04 0.29 -24.76
N GLY A 31 11.93 -0.34 -25.15
CA GLY A 31 11.18 -1.28 -24.34
C GLY A 31 9.69 -1.20 -24.64
N GLY A 32 8.99 -2.32 -24.71
CA GLY A 32 7.55 -2.37 -24.88
C GLY A 32 6.79 -1.48 -23.85
N PRO A 33 5.48 -1.32 -23.96
CA PRO A 33 4.71 -0.43 -23.11
C PRO A 33 4.96 -0.78 -21.63
N SER A 34 5.68 0.09 -20.93
CA SER A 34 5.93 -0.01 -19.51
C SER A 34 4.59 0.14 -18.79
N ARG A 35 4.18 -0.89 -18.06
CA ARG A 35 2.96 -0.85 -17.27
C ARG A 35 3.16 0.14 -16.13
N GLU A 36 2.26 1.13 -16.06
CA GLU A 36 2.15 2.07 -14.94
C GLU A 36 1.13 1.53 -13.94
N TRP A 37 1.42 1.63 -12.67
CA TRP A 37 0.50 1.28 -11.60
C TRP A 37 0.57 2.29 -10.45
N SER A 38 -0.51 2.39 -9.70
CA SER A 38 -0.59 3.25 -8.52
C SER A 38 -0.44 2.41 -7.27
N GLY A 39 0.45 2.83 -6.39
CA GLY A 39 0.70 2.17 -5.11
C GLY A 39 0.31 3.02 -3.92
N VAL A 40 -0.23 2.36 -2.89
CA VAL A 40 -0.27 2.91 -1.53
C VAL A 40 1.08 2.66 -0.91
N THR A 41 1.73 3.73 -0.45
CA THR A 41 3.04 3.67 0.22
C THR A 41 2.88 3.79 1.72
N PHE A 42 3.61 2.97 2.47
CA PHE A 42 3.49 2.89 3.91
C PHE A 42 4.81 2.48 4.58
N ALA A 43 4.91 2.76 5.86
CA ALA A 43 6.03 2.34 6.70
C ALA A 43 5.65 1.11 7.53
N LEU A 44 6.60 0.21 7.71
CA LEU A 44 6.55 -0.93 8.63
C LEU A 44 7.94 -1.10 9.25
N GLY A 45 8.10 -0.68 10.50
CA GLY A 45 9.42 -0.50 11.11
C GLY A 45 10.24 0.51 10.33
N GLU A 46 11.46 0.13 9.95
CA GLU A 46 12.36 0.93 9.12
C GLU A 46 12.11 0.78 7.61
N SER A 47 11.24 -0.18 7.23
CA SER A 47 10.99 -0.51 5.83
C SER A 47 9.98 0.44 5.19
N ARG A 48 10.29 0.91 3.99
CA ARG A 48 9.39 1.66 3.12
C ARG A 48 8.80 0.73 2.08
N LEU A 49 7.51 0.51 2.18
CA LEU A 49 6.79 -0.49 1.41
C LEU A 49 5.75 0.17 0.51
N ALA A 50 5.42 -0.49 -0.59
CA ALA A 50 4.34 -0.11 -1.48
C ALA A 50 3.53 -1.35 -1.87
N CYS A 51 2.22 -1.25 -1.91
CA CYS A 51 1.36 -2.27 -2.49
C CYS A 51 0.42 -1.66 -3.53
N ASN A 52 -0.06 -2.47 -4.47
CA ASN A 52 -0.98 -1.99 -5.50
C ASN A 52 -2.27 -1.46 -4.86
N ILE A 53 -2.66 -0.23 -5.24
CA ILE A 53 -3.84 0.44 -4.70
C ILE A 53 -5.13 -0.34 -5.00
N ASP A 54 -5.19 -1.07 -6.12
CA ASP A 54 -6.34 -1.88 -6.50
C ASP A 54 -6.60 -3.03 -5.51
N ARG A 55 -5.60 -3.38 -4.68
CA ARG A 55 -5.72 -4.38 -3.61
C ARG A 55 -6.17 -3.78 -2.28
N VAL A 56 -6.20 -2.46 -2.17
CA VAL A 56 -6.60 -1.74 -0.95
C VAL A 56 -8.02 -1.23 -1.10
N THR A 57 -8.91 -1.75 -0.26
CA THR A 57 -10.32 -1.33 -0.27
C THR A 57 -10.49 0.02 0.43
N GLU A 58 -9.84 0.19 1.57
CA GLU A 58 -9.94 1.39 2.40
C GLU A 58 -8.75 1.51 3.34
N ILE A 59 -8.41 2.73 3.75
CA ILE A 59 -7.43 3.01 4.79
C ILE A 59 -8.19 3.54 6.02
N LEU A 60 -8.06 2.83 7.14
CA LEU A 60 -8.84 3.08 8.34
C LEU A 60 -7.95 3.48 9.52
N PRO A 61 -8.44 4.31 10.45
CA PRO A 61 -7.86 4.37 11.79
C PRO A 61 -7.91 2.99 12.43
N VAL A 62 -6.98 2.70 13.35
CA VAL A 62 -6.98 1.42 14.06
C VAL A 62 -8.21 1.33 14.98
N PRO A 63 -9.15 0.42 14.72
CA PRO A 63 -10.35 0.29 15.53
C PRO A 63 -10.07 -0.53 16.80
N GLN A 64 -11.00 -0.48 17.75
CA GLN A 64 -11.01 -1.49 18.80
C GLN A 64 -11.37 -2.85 18.21
N SER A 65 -10.59 -3.87 18.54
CA SER A 65 -10.81 -5.24 18.13
C SER A 65 -11.07 -6.14 19.34
N THR A 66 -11.90 -7.15 19.13
CA THR A 66 -12.17 -8.20 20.13
C THR A 66 -11.27 -9.39 19.82
N PRO A 67 -10.39 -9.80 20.74
CA PRO A 67 -9.53 -10.95 20.53
C PRO A 67 -10.32 -12.23 20.26
N VAL A 68 -9.78 -13.08 19.39
CA VAL A 68 -10.36 -14.40 19.06
C VAL A 68 -9.60 -15.48 19.84
N PRO A 69 -10.27 -16.23 20.73
CA PRO A 69 -9.63 -17.33 21.42
C PRO A 69 -9.08 -18.38 20.44
N GLY A 70 -7.86 -18.85 20.67
CA GLY A 70 -7.22 -19.85 19.79
C GLY A 70 -6.73 -19.30 18.44
N ALA A 71 -6.69 -17.98 18.25
CA ALA A 71 -6.05 -17.37 17.10
C ALA A 71 -4.54 -17.21 17.32
N LYS A 72 -3.78 -17.21 16.24
CA LYS A 72 -2.33 -16.91 16.26
C LYS A 72 -2.08 -15.51 16.82
N PRO A 73 -0.93 -15.27 17.48
CA PRO A 73 -0.64 -14.01 18.19
C PRO A 73 -0.71 -12.76 17.31
N TRP A 74 -0.40 -12.88 16.03
CA TRP A 74 -0.45 -11.77 15.06
C TRP A 74 -1.87 -11.40 14.61
N ILE A 75 -2.91 -12.22 14.95
CA ILE A 75 -4.32 -11.86 14.78
C ILE A 75 -4.76 -11.10 16.02
N LEU A 76 -4.90 -9.78 15.89
CA LEU A 76 -5.30 -8.89 16.99
C LEU A 76 -6.77 -9.09 17.39
N GLY A 77 -7.60 -9.61 16.48
CA GLY A 77 -9.00 -9.89 16.75
C GLY A 77 -9.93 -9.49 15.60
N LEU A 78 -11.22 -9.36 15.93
CA LEU A 78 -12.27 -8.92 15.02
C LEU A 78 -12.74 -7.53 15.39
N ALA A 79 -12.88 -6.67 14.41
CA ALA A 79 -13.44 -5.34 14.54
C ALA A 79 -14.72 -5.20 13.70
N ASN A 80 -15.69 -4.44 14.18
CA ASN A 80 -16.89 -4.11 13.40
C ASN A 80 -16.66 -2.77 12.69
N ILE A 81 -16.64 -2.81 11.35
CA ILE A 81 -16.52 -1.62 10.52
C ILE A 81 -17.79 -1.51 9.67
N ARG A 82 -18.63 -0.52 9.99
CA ARG A 82 -19.89 -0.25 9.27
C ARG A 82 -20.80 -1.48 9.13
N GLY A 83 -20.83 -2.33 10.16
CA GLY A 83 -21.66 -3.54 10.17
C GLY A 83 -21.00 -4.78 9.56
N ALA A 84 -19.81 -4.68 8.99
CA ALA A 84 -19.02 -5.82 8.53
C ALA A 84 -17.93 -6.19 9.55
N LEU A 85 -17.72 -7.49 9.76
CA LEU A 85 -16.63 -7.97 10.61
C LEU A 85 -15.33 -8.00 9.79
N LEU A 86 -14.31 -7.31 10.29
CA LEU A 86 -12.98 -7.21 9.75
C LEU A 86 -12.01 -7.96 10.64
N THR A 87 -11.25 -8.90 10.11
CA THR A 87 -10.13 -9.52 10.84
C THR A 87 -8.96 -8.54 10.87
N VAL A 88 -8.48 -8.23 12.08
CA VAL A 88 -7.35 -7.31 12.27
C VAL A 88 -6.07 -8.11 12.47
N VAL A 89 -5.09 -7.87 11.61
CA VAL A 89 -3.79 -8.56 11.58
C VAL A 89 -2.69 -7.54 11.82
N ASP A 90 -1.79 -7.83 12.74
CA ASP A 90 -0.54 -7.10 12.93
C ASP A 90 0.48 -7.61 11.90
N LEU A 91 0.71 -6.82 10.85
CA LEU A 91 1.58 -7.22 9.75
C LEU A 91 3.04 -7.34 10.19
N ALA A 92 3.50 -6.42 11.04
CA ALA A 92 4.86 -6.51 11.56
C ALA A 92 5.06 -7.77 12.41
N TRP A 93 4.12 -8.04 13.32
CA TRP A 93 4.21 -9.25 14.13
C TRP A 93 4.17 -10.53 13.30
N PHE A 94 3.30 -10.59 12.28
CA PHE A 94 3.29 -11.71 11.36
C PHE A 94 4.65 -11.94 10.70
N LEU A 95 5.31 -10.86 10.26
CA LEU A 95 6.56 -10.94 9.51
C LEU A 95 7.79 -11.13 10.41
N THR A 96 7.83 -10.46 11.56
CA THR A 96 9.06 -10.39 12.38
C THR A 96 8.97 -11.17 13.70
N GLY A 97 7.76 -11.54 14.11
CA GLY A 97 7.51 -12.08 15.46
C GLY A 97 7.42 -11.01 16.55
N ASP A 98 7.64 -9.74 16.21
CA ASP A 98 7.59 -8.61 17.15
C ASP A 98 6.37 -7.72 16.89
N ARG A 99 5.68 -7.37 17.98
CA ARG A 99 4.47 -6.53 17.90
C ARG A 99 4.82 -5.07 17.62
N SER A 100 4.14 -4.48 16.65
CA SER A 100 4.22 -3.04 16.42
C SER A 100 3.53 -2.24 17.52
N PRO A 101 4.13 -1.15 18.00
CA PRO A 101 3.43 -0.21 18.87
C PRO A 101 2.32 0.52 18.07
N VAL A 102 1.08 0.47 18.55
CA VAL A 102 0.00 1.25 17.96
C VAL A 102 0.12 2.71 18.38
N THR A 103 0.24 3.60 17.42
CA THR A 103 0.38 5.04 17.61
C THR A 103 -0.78 5.79 16.94
N ALA A 104 -0.86 7.10 17.12
CA ALA A 104 -1.84 7.94 16.42
C ALA A 104 -1.66 7.94 14.89
N ARG A 105 -0.49 7.57 14.38
CA ARG A 105 -0.18 7.43 12.95
C ARG A 105 -0.54 6.07 12.37
N SER A 106 -0.64 5.04 13.21
CA SER A 106 -0.94 3.68 12.79
C SER A 106 -2.28 3.62 12.05
N ARG A 107 -2.34 2.80 11.02
CA ARG A 107 -3.51 2.62 10.16
C ARG A 107 -3.74 1.15 9.87
N LEU A 108 -4.96 0.83 9.46
CA LEU A 108 -5.28 -0.44 8.84
C LEU A 108 -5.40 -0.24 7.33
N LEU A 109 -4.65 -1.02 6.57
CA LEU A 109 -4.94 -1.23 5.15
C LEU A 109 -5.99 -2.32 5.05
N SER A 110 -7.24 -1.92 4.77
CA SER A 110 -8.32 -2.87 4.55
C SER A 110 -8.23 -3.44 3.14
N THR A 111 -8.33 -4.75 3.04
CA THR A 111 -8.30 -5.52 1.80
C THR A 111 -9.28 -6.69 1.90
N THR A 112 -9.29 -7.56 0.91
CA THR A 112 -10.17 -8.73 0.88
C THR A 112 -9.37 -9.99 0.65
N LEU A 113 -9.53 -10.97 1.54
CA LEU A 113 -9.01 -12.32 1.41
C LEU A 113 -10.17 -13.31 1.29
N ASN A 114 -10.27 -14.04 0.17
CA ASN A 114 -11.35 -15.00 -0.08
C ASN A 114 -12.76 -14.41 0.18
N LYS A 115 -13.00 -13.18 -0.24
CA LYS A 115 -14.23 -12.39 -0.02
C LYS A 115 -14.48 -11.95 1.43
N ALA A 116 -13.60 -12.30 2.36
CA ALA A 116 -13.68 -11.82 3.74
C ALA A 116 -12.83 -10.54 3.89
N PRO A 117 -13.33 -9.49 4.57
CA PRO A 117 -12.55 -8.30 4.81
C PRO A 117 -11.47 -8.58 5.85
N ILE A 118 -10.25 -8.09 5.56
CA ILE A 118 -9.09 -8.18 6.43
C ILE A 118 -8.41 -6.82 6.50
N GLY A 119 -7.91 -6.44 7.66
CA GLY A 119 -7.17 -5.21 7.90
C GLY A 119 -5.75 -5.50 8.35
N LEU A 120 -4.77 -5.05 7.58
CA LEU A 120 -3.36 -5.15 7.92
C LEU A 120 -2.94 -3.91 8.71
N LEU A 121 -2.55 -4.08 9.97
CA LEU A 121 -2.01 -3.02 10.80
C LEU A 121 -0.61 -2.65 10.28
N ILE A 122 -0.42 -1.37 10.03
CA ILE A 122 0.83 -0.75 9.59
C ILE A 122 1.14 0.47 10.45
N ASP A 123 2.39 0.91 10.45
CA ASP A 123 2.82 2.01 11.30
C ASP A 123 2.33 3.37 10.81
N GLU A 124 2.40 3.62 9.51
CA GLU A 124 2.01 4.89 8.91
C GLU A 124 1.76 4.74 7.41
N VAL A 125 0.76 5.43 6.87
CA VAL A 125 0.59 5.63 5.43
C VAL A 125 1.37 6.87 5.01
N LEU A 126 2.25 6.70 4.02
CA LEU A 126 3.11 7.76 3.50
C LEU A 126 2.53 8.45 2.26
N GLY A 127 1.46 7.87 1.69
CA GLY A 127 0.72 8.45 0.57
C GLY A 127 0.49 7.48 -0.58
N GLN A 128 0.15 8.05 -1.74
CA GLN A 128 -0.01 7.33 -3.00
C GLN A 128 1.11 7.75 -3.95
N ARG A 129 1.65 6.80 -4.71
CA ARG A 129 2.67 7.06 -5.73
C ARG A 129 2.37 6.27 -7.00
N HIS A 130 2.85 6.79 -8.12
CA HIS A 130 2.84 6.11 -9.41
C HIS A 130 4.20 5.44 -9.62
N PHE A 131 4.15 4.20 -10.04
CA PHE A 131 5.31 3.36 -10.32
C PHE A 131 5.28 2.88 -11.76
N LEU A 132 6.45 2.75 -12.37
CA LEU A 132 6.62 2.16 -13.67
C LEU A 132 7.32 0.81 -13.51
N ASP A 133 6.82 -0.23 -14.17
CA ASP A 133 7.46 -1.55 -14.16
C ASP A 133 8.88 -1.49 -14.75
N SER A 134 9.16 -0.51 -15.63
CA SER A 134 10.51 -0.27 -16.15
C SER A 134 11.51 0.22 -15.11
N ASP A 135 11.03 0.82 -14.04
CA ASP A 135 11.86 1.38 -12.96
C ASP A 135 12.01 0.36 -11.81
N ALA A 136 11.43 -0.84 -11.99
CA ALA A 136 11.56 -1.94 -11.04
C ALA A 136 12.92 -2.60 -11.16
N ALA A 137 13.58 -2.79 -10.02
CA ALA A 137 14.76 -3.64 -9.89
C ALA A 137 14.41 -4.86 -9.03
N ALA A 138 15.05 -6.00 -9.32
CA ALA A 138 15.01 -7.11 -8.39
C ALA A 138 15.63 -6.67 -7.06
N VAL A 139 15.01 -7.04 -5.95
CA VAL A 139 15.58 -6.84 -4.64
C VAL A 139 16.13 -8.17 -4.16
N GLU A 140 17.41 -8.18 -3.82
CA GLU A 140 18.01 -9.31 -3.13
C GLU A 140 17.93 -9.02 -1.62
N LEU A 141 16.91 -9.57 -0.99
CA LEU A 141 16.80 -9.56 0.46
C LEU A 141 17.58 -10.77 1.01
N PRO A 142 18.19 -10.65 2.19
CA PRO A 142 18.73 -11.83 2.88
C PRO A 142 17.63 -12.90 3.02
N GLU A 143 17.98 -14.19 2.88
CA GLU A 143 17.01 -15.30 3.03
C GLU A 143 16.30 -15.26 4.39
N GLU A 144 16.98 -14.74 5.41
CA GLU A 144 16.45 -14.57 6.78
C GLU A 144 15.54 -13.33 6.91
N SER A 145 15.41 -12.50 5.84
CA SER A 145 14.54 -11.33 5.90
C SER A 145 13.08 -11.75 5.94
N PRO A 146 12.29 -11.26 6.90
CA PRO A 146 10.88 -11.58 6.99
C PRO A 146 10.08 -11.07 5.79
N LEU A 147 10.66 -10.21 4.96
CA LEU A 147 10.06 -9.67 3.74
C LEU A 147 10.39 -10.48 2.49
N SER A 148 11.33 -11.45 2.54
CA SER A 148 11.82 -12.20 1.37
C SER A 148 10.70 -12.91 0.60
N ASP A 149 9.70 -13.44 1.32
CA ASP A 149 8.60 -14.18 0.72
C ASP A 149 7.55 -13.31 0.04
N ILE A 150 7.43 -12.05 0.45
CA ILE A 150 6.36 -11.14 -0.01
C ILE A 150 6.87 -9.97 -0.84
N VAL A 151 8.19 -9.74 -0.89
CA VAL A 151 8.84 -8.68 -1.66
C VAL A 151 9.78 -9.31 -2.69
N SER A 152 9.58 -8.99 -3.96
CA SER A 152 10.47 -9.45 -5.03
C SER A 152 11.05 -8.32 -5.86
N LYS A 153 10.51 -7.12 -5.72
CA LYS A 153 10.88 -5.95 -6.51
C LYS A 153 11.00 -4.73 -5.62
N GLN A 154 11.81 -3.79 -6.07
CA GLN A 154 11.88 -2.45 -5.51
C GLN A 154 11.78 -1.41 -6.62
N HIS A 155 11.22 -0.28 -6.31
CA HIS A 155 11.06 0.84 -7.23
C HIS A 155 11.77 2.06 -6.66
N SER A 156 12.54 2.74 -7.49
CA SER A 156 13.20 4.00 -7.13
C SER A 156 12.43 5.18 -7.73
N VAL A 157 11.93 6.05 -6.86
CA VAL A 157 11.21 7.26 -7.25
C VAL A 157 11.94 8.47 -6.67
N GLY A 158 12.70 9.17 -7.50
CA GLY A 158 13.63 10.21 -7.03
C GLY A 158 14.76 9.63 -6.19
N ALA A 159 14.92 10.10 -4.95
CA ALA A 159 15.92 9.60 -3.99
C ALA A 159 15.36 8.50 -3.05
N GLU A 160 14.10 8.15 -3.19
CA GLU A 160 13.43 7.18 -2.32
C GLU A 160 13.29 5.82 -3.00
N THR A 161 13.49 4.75 -2.24
CA THR A 161 13.31 3.37 -2.68
C THR A 161 12.16 2.73 -1.92
N TRP A 162 11.30 2.04 -2.64
CA TRP A 162 10.10 1.39 -2.15
C TRP A 162 10.12 -0.09 -2.50
N ALA A 163 10.00 -0.95 -1.50
CA ALA A 163 9.86 -2.38 -1.73
C ALA A 163 8.39 -2.71 -2.07
N GLU A 164 8.18 -3.40 -3.19
CA GLU A 164 6.83 -3.80 -3.63
C GLU A 164 6.39 -5.04 -2.87
N VAL A 165 5.32 -4.89 -2.09
CA VAL A 165 4.68 -5.98 -1.36
C VAL A 165 3.64 -6.65 -2.26
N ASP A 166 3.83 -7.93 -2.49
CA ASP A 166 2.85 -8.79 -3.17
C ASP A 166 1.85 -9.34 -2.13
N LEU A 167 0.69 -8.69 -2.04
CA LEU A 167 -0.37 -9.12 -1.13
C LEU A 167 -0.96 -10.49 -1.50
N ASP A 168 -0.86 -10.92 -2.76
CA ASP A 168 -1.31 -12.25 -3.14
C ASP A 168 -0.37 -13.34 -2.61
N ARG A 169 0.93 -13.10 -2.65
CA ARG A 169 1.90 -14.00 -2.00
C ARG A 169 1.68 -14.07 -0.50
N LEU A 170 1.51 -12.93 0.17
CA LEU A 170 1.21 -12.88 1.60
C LEU A 170 -0.01 -13.74 1.93
N PHE A 171 -1.12 -13.53 1.22
CA PHE A 171 -2.39 -14.18 1.49
C PHE A 171 -2.45 -15.66 1.10
N ASN A 172 -1.57 -16.10 0.20
CA ASN A 172 -1.45 -17.51 -0.18
C ASN A 172 -0.38 -18.26 0.63
N SER A 173 0.35 -17.60 1.52
CA SER A 173 1.30 -18.29 2.39
C SER A 173 0.55 -19.22 3.36
N ALA A 174 1.07 -20.43 3.53
CA ALA A 174 0.45 -21.42 4.41
C ALA A 174 0.36 -20.92 5.85
N GLU A 175 1.34 -20.15 6.30
CA GLU A 175 1.38 -19.57 7.64
C GLU A 175 0.28 -18.53 7.84
N PHE A 176 0.06 -17.65 6.85
CA PHE A 176 -0.99 -16.63 6.93
C PHE A 176 -2.40 -17.24 6.91
N LEU A 177 -2.60 -18.29 6.10
CA LEU A 177 -3.89 -19.00 6.03
C LEU A 177 -4.19 -19.82 7.28
N ASN A 178 -3.16 -20.29 7.99
CA ASN A 178 -3.32 -21.01 9.24
C ASN A 178 -3.33 -20.04 10.45
N GLY A 179 -4.39 -19.25 10.56
CA GLY A 179 -4.59 -18.29 11.66
C GLY A 179 -4.98 -18.93 12.99
N SER A 180 -5.11 -20.26 13.08
CA SER A 180 -5.42 -20.98 14.33
C SER A 180 -4.12 -21.27 15.10
N ALA A 181 -4.14 -21.02 16.41
CA ALA A 181 -3.11 -21.56 17.30
C ALA A 181 -3.37 -23.07 17.51
N GLU A 182 -2.31 -23.87 17.48
CA GLU A 182 -2.37 -25.29 17.83
C GLU A 182 -2.63 -25.48 19.32
#